data_1d1befc3eb4308841ee5bbf0be6edd32
#
_entry.id   1d1befc3eb4308841ee5bbf0be6edd32
#
_cell.length_a   1.000
_cell.length_b   1.000
_cell.length_c   1.000
_cell.angle_alpha   90.00
_cell.angle_beta   90.00
_cell.angle_gamma   90.00
#
_symmetry.space_group_name_H-M   'P 1'
#
loop_
_entity.id
_entity.type
_entity.pdbx_description
1 polymer ?
#
loop_
_entity_poly.entity_id
_entity_poly.type
_entity_poly.pdbx_seq_one_letter_code
_entity_poly.pdbx_strand_id
1 'polypeptide(L)'
;METVRFEELNLYPQLLRAIKEMGFEEATPIQAQAIPVVMSGVDVIGQAQTGTGKTASFGIPLLMKVDPNNKKTQAIVLSPTRELAIQSAEEIRKLAKYMHGIKVLPVYGGQDITRQIKALKGGATIIIGTPGRIMDHLRRKTIRCDYVTRLFSMRQMRCSTWDSVRISRRSFLM
;
A
#
# COMPACT_ATOMS: atom_id res chain seq x y z
N MET A 1 17.25 -20.09 8.59
CA MET A 1 15.97 -19.76 7.93
C MET A 1 16.25 -19.77 6.44
N GLU A 2 15.51 -20.54 5.68
CA GLU A 2 15.68 -20.55 4.22
C GLU A 2 15.36 -19.14 3.69
N THR A 3 16.29 -18.62 2.90
CA THR A 3 16.11 -17.33 2.21
C THR A 3 15.19 -17.56 1.01
N VAL A 4 14.06 -16.87 0.96
CA VAL A 4 13.11 -16.95 -0.15
C VAL A 4 13.47 -15.88 -1.18
N ARG A 5 13.68 -16.26 -2.43
CA ARG A 5 13.91 -15.33 -3.53
C ARG A 5 12.57 -14.78 -4.05
N PHE A 6 12.55 -13.52 -4.45
CA PHE A 6 11.33 -12.92 -5.01
C PHE A 6 10.82 -13.63 -6.27
N GLU A 7 11.70 -14.30 -7.00
CA GLU A 7 11.38 -15.10 -8.20
C GLU A 7 10.48 -16.30 -7.87
N GLU A 8 10.57 -16.83 -6.65
CA GLU A 8 9.77 -17.97 -6.18
C GLU A 8 8.35 -17.58 -5.76
N LEU A 9 8.07 -16.27 -5.64
CA LEU A 9 6.78 -15.76 -5.16
C LEU A 9 5.74 -15.57 -6.26
N ASN A 10 5.96 -16.06 -7.48
CA ASN A 10 5.04 -15.96 -8.62
C ASN A 10 4.53 -14.53 -8.87
N LEU A 11 5.42 -13.55 -8.84
CA LEU A 11 5.11 -12.15 -9.07
C LEU A 11 5.04 -11.82 -10.57
N TYR A 12 4.31 -10.76 -10.93
CA TYR A 12 4.31 -10.26 -12.31
C TYR A 12 5.73 -9.87 -12.76
N PRO A 13 6.11 -10.15 -14.01
CA PRO A 13 7.46 -9.84 -14.51
C PRO A 13 7.84 -8.37 -14.37
N GLN A 14 6.86 -7.46 -14.54
CA GLN A 14 7.05 -6.02 -14.37
C GLN A 14 7.42 -5.66 -12.93
N LEU A 15 6.78 -6.32 -11.96
CA LEU A 15 7.05 -6.11 -10.53
C LEU A 15 8.41 -6.69 -10.13
N LEU A 16 8.74 -7.91 -10.59
CA LEU A 16 10.05 -8.51 -10.38
C LEU A 16 11.19 -7.64 -10.94
N ARG A 17 10.99 -7.06 -12.13
CA ARG A 17 11.97 -6.14 -12.71
C ARG A 17 12.19 -4.91 -11.82
N ALA A 18 11.10 -4.32 -11.28
CA ALA A 18 11.20 -3.18 -10.37
C ALA A 18 11.91 -3.55 -9.06
N ILE A 19 11.61 -4.71 -8.49
CA ILE A 19 12.23 -5.23 -7.27
C ILE A 19 13.75 -5.42 -7.46
N LYS A 20 14.17 -6.03 -8.57
CA LYS A 20 15.59 -6.21 -8.91
C LYS A 20 16.32 -4.86 -9.08
N GLU A 21 15.69 -3.90 -9.73
CA GLU A 21 16.25 -2.56 -9.92
C GLU A 21 16.38 -1.78 -8.58
N MET A 22 15.52 -2.08 -7.61
CA MET A 22 15.63 -1.55 -6.24
C MET A 22 16.73 -2.24 -5.42
N GLY A 23 17.44 -3.23 -5.98
CA GLY A 23 18.51 -3.97 -5.33
C GLY A 23 18.02 -5.05 -4.35
N PHE A 24 16.77 -5.49 -4.47
CA PHE A 24 16.22 -6.56 -3.65
C PHE A 24 16.35 -7.90 -4.39
N GLU A 25 17.20 -8.79 -3.88
CA GLU A 25 17.38 -10.15 -4.41
C GLU A 25 16.59 -11.18 -3.58
N GLU A 26 16.66 -11.05 -2.26
CA GLU A 26 16.04 -11.95 -1.30
C GLU A 26 14.98 -11.24 -0.48
N ALA A 27 13.88 -11.93 -0.21
CA ALA A 27 12.82 -11.43 0.63
C ALA A 27 13.25 -11.44 2.11
N THR A 28 13.03 -10.33 2.80
CA THR A 28 13.20 -10.29 4.25
C THR A 28 12.23 -11.27 4.94
N PRO A 29 12.48 -11.69 6.19
CA PRO A 29 11.59 -12.63 6.89
C PRO A 29 10.12 -12.20 6.91
N ILE A 30 9.83 -10.90 7.10
CA ILE A 30 8.46 -10.39 7.09
C ILE A 30 7.85 -10.44 5.68
N GLN A 31 8.64 -10.20 4.64
CA GLN A 31 8.18 -10.26 3.26
C GLN A 31 7.88 -11.71 2.84
N ALA A 32 8.79 -12.64 3.14
CA ALA A 32 8.63 -14.06 2.84
C ALA A 32 7.39 -14.66 3.50
N GLN A 33 7.06 -14.24 4.72
CA GLN A 33 5.88 -14.70 5.45
C GLN A 33 4.60 -13.99 5.01
N ALA A 34 4.62 -12.65 4.89
CA ALA A 34 3.42 -11.87 4.67
C ALA A 34 2.93 -11.89 3.22
N ILE A 35 3.83 -11.86 2.22
CA ILE A 35 3.43 -11.76 0.82
C ILE A 35 2.52 -12.93 0.40
N PRO A 36 2.86 -14.22 0.62
CA PRO A 36 2.00 -15.33 0.22
C PRO A 36 0.63 -15.31 0.92
N VAL A 37 0.62 -14.99 2.22
CA VAL A 37 -0.61 -14.96 3.01
C VAL A 37 -1.54 -13.83 2.56
N VAL A 38 -1.00 -12.63 2.33
CA VAL A 38 -1.79 -11.51 1.78
C VAL A 38 -2.30 -11.82 0.37
N MET A 39 -1.49 -12.49 -0.46
CA MET A 39 -1.89 -12.90 -1.80
C MET A 39 -3.01 -13.94 -1.79
N SER A 40 -3.08 -14.82 -0.80
CA SER A 40 -4.20 -15.76 -0.63
C SER A 40 -5.52 -15.08 -0.26
N GLY A 41 -5.49 -13.80 0.12
CA GLY A 41 -6.68 -13.00 0.43
C GLY A 41 -7.16 -13.10 1.88
N VAL A 42 -6.35 -13.69 2.74
CA VAL A 42 -6.61 -13.78 4.19
C VAL A 42 -6.23 -12.45 4.85
N ASP A 43 -6.99 -12.06 5.87
CA ASP A 43 -6.65 -10.90 6.69
C ASP A 43 -5.41 -11.19 7.55
N VAL A 44 -4.46 -10.26 7.55
CA VAL A 44 -3.16 -10.43 8.20
C VAL A 44 -2.87 -9.28 9.15
N ILE A 45 -2.33 -9.59 10.30
CA ILE A 45 -1.67 -8.62 11.18
C ILE A 45 -0.18 -8.96 11.19
N GLY A 46 0.62 -8.13 10.55
CA GLY A 46 2.08 -8.26 10.50
C GLY A 46 2.74 -7.28 11.46
N GLN A 47 3.72 -7.75 12.23
CA GLN A 47 4.50 -6.94 13.13
C GLN A 47 6.00 -7.13 12.83
N ALA A 48 6.70 -6.03 12.58
CA ALA A 48 8.14 -6.05 12.29
C ALA A 48 8.77 -4.70 12.65
N GLN A 49 10.07 -4.68 12.85
CA GLN A 49 10.82 -3.45 13.13
C GLN A 49 10.81 -2.48 11.94
N THR A 50 11.10 -1.20 12.17
CA THR A 50 11.34 -0.21 11.11
C THR A 50 12.54 -0.62 10.25
N GLY A 51 12.47 -0.35 8.93
CA GLY A 51 13.57 -0.68 8.02
C GLY A 51 13.61 -2.13 7.53
N THR A 52 12.70 -3.01 7.97
CA THR A 52 12.65 -4.43 7.55
C THR A 52 11.91 -4.69 6.24
N GLY A 53 11.56 -3.65 5.47
CA GLY A 53 10.85 -3.81 4.20
C GLY A 53 9.33 -4.02 4.34
N LYS A 54 8.71 -3.54 5.44
CA LYS A 54 7.26 -3.65 5.65
C LYS A 54 6.43 -3.08 4.50
N THR A 55 6.83 -1.96 3.91
CA THR A 55 6.07 -1.37 2.80
C THR A 55 6.00 -2.34 1.62
N ALA A 56 7.09 -3.01 1.28
CA ALA A 56 7.10 -4.02 0.22
C ALA A 56 6.25 -5.26 0.60
N SER A 57 6.20 -5.65 1.88
CA SER A 57 5.43 -6.81 2.32
C SER A 57 3.92 -6.69 2.08
N PHE A 58 3.37 -5.49 2.07
CA PHE A 58 1.98 -5.25 1.68
C PHE A 58 1.85 -4.62 0.28
N GLY A 59 2.83 -3.82 -0.15
CA GLY A 59 2.83 -3.14 -1.44
C GLY A 59 2.90 -4.11 -2.62
N ILE A 60 3.71 -5.17 -2.52
CA ILE A 60 3.81 -6.21 -3.53
C ILE A 60 2.47 -6.93 -3.73
N PRO A 61 1.85 -7.54 -2.70
CA PRO A 61 0.55 -8.18 -2.86
C PRO A 61 -0.56 -7.21 -3.30
N LEU A 62 -0.51 -5.97 -2.85
CA LEU A 62 -1.44 -4.93 -3.26
C LEU A 62 -1.35 -4.71 -4.77
N LEU A 63 -0.15 -4.53 -5.31
CA LEU A 63 0.09 -4.35 -6.74
C LEU A 63 -0.30 -5.56 -7.58
N MET A 64 -0.15 -6.78 -7.03
CA MET A 64 -0.60 -8.02 -7.68
C MET A 64 -2.13 -8.14 -7.80
N LYS A 65 -2.89 -7.40 -6.99
CA LYS A 65 -4.35 -7.48 -6.93
C LYS A 65 -5.08 -6.29 -7.56
N VAL A 66 -4.35 -5.25 -7.95
CA VAL A 66 -4.91 -4.05 -8.57
C VAL A 66 -5.01 -4.27 -10.08
N ASP A 67 -6.19 -3.98 -10.66
CA ASP A 67 -6.38 -3.96 -12.10
C ASP A 67 -5.89 -2.63 -12.69
N PRO A 68 -4.84 -2.63 -13.52
CA PRO A 68 -4.29 -1.41 -14.11
C PRO A 68 -5.23 -0.75 -15.14
N ASN A 69 -6.21 -1.47 -15.67
CA ASN A 69 -7.20 -0.94 -16.62
C ASN A 69 -8.33 -0.18 -15.91
N ASN A 70 -8.54 -0.43 -14.64
CA ASN A 70 -9.56 0.24 -13.84
C ASN A 70 -8.96 1.46 -13.13
N LYS A 71 -9.26 2.67 -13.61
CA LYS A 71 -8.78 3.95 -13.06
C LYS A 71 -9.46 4.36 -11.74
N LYS A 72 -10.39 3.57 -11.22
CA LYS A 72 -11.06 3.83 -9.94
C LYS A 72 -10.15 3.48 -8.78
N THR A 73 -10.44 4.03 -7.60
CA THR A 73 -9.71 3.68 -6.38
C THR A 73 -10.02 2.25 -5.97
N GLN A 74 -8.99 1.41 -5.90
CA GLN A 74 -9.11 -0.03 -5.62
C GLN A 74 -8.49 -0.39 -4.27
N ALA A 75 -7.58 0.44 -3.76
CA ALA A 75 -6.96 0.22 -2.48
C ALA A 75 -6.74 1.52 -1.70
N ILE A 76 -6.88 1.43 -0.38
CA ILE A 76 -6.59 2.51 0.56
C ILE A 76 -5.60 1.99 1.60
N VAL A 77 -4.56 2.79 1.86
CA VAL A 77 -3.56 2.55 2.90
C VAL A 77 -3.65 3.67 3.93
N LEU A 78 -3.98 3.33 5.15
CA LEU A 78 -3.99 4.26 6.28
C LEU A 78 -2.58 4.35 6.88
N SER A 79 -2.03 5.54 6.91
CA SER A 79 -0.72 5.83 7.50
C SER A 79 -0.86 6.75 8.71
N PRO A 80 -0.17 6.47 9.83
CA PRO A 80 -0.33 7.26 11.05
C PRO A 80 0.19 8.69 10.91
N THR A 81 1.20 8.92 10.06
CA THR A 81 1.80 10.23 9.86
C THR A 81 1.86 10.61 8.37
N ARG A 82 2.02 11.91 8.12
CA ARG A 82 2.20 12.47 6.78
C ARG A 82 3.46 11.94 6.11
N GLU A 83 4.56 11.91 6.85
CA GLU A 83 5.88 11.49 6.38
C GLU A 83 5.84 10.04 5.91
N LEU A 84 5.24 9.16 6.71
CA LEU A 84 5.07 7.75 6.36
C LEU A 84 4.13 7.56 5.15
N ALA A 85 3.08 8.40 5.01
CA ALA A 85 2.21 8.34 3.85
C ALA A 85 2.96 8.70 2.56
N ILE A 86 3.80 9.72 2.60
CA ILE A 86 4.64 10.16 1.47
C ILE A 86 5.65 9.07 1.13
N GLN A 87 6.42 8.60 2.13
CA GLN A 87 7.44 7.57 1.95
C GLN A 87 6.86 6.28 1.37
N SER A 88 5.74 5.79 1.91
CA SER A 88 5.09 4.58 1.41
C SER A 88 4.56 4.76 -0.01
N ALA A 89 4.05 5.96 -0.35
CA ALA A 89 3.61 6.24 -1.72
C ALA A 89 4.77 6.22 -2.72
N GLU A 90 5.93 6.76 -2.35
CA GLU A 90 7.13 6.73 -3.17
C GLU A 90 7.65 5.31 -3.36
N GLU A 91 7.68 4.51 -2.30
CA GLU A 91 8.14 3.13 -2.35
C GLU A 91 7.21 2.27 -3.23
N ILE A 92 5.88 2.40 -3.08
CA ILE A 92 4.93 1.68 -3.94
C ILE A 92 5.00 2.17 -5.38
N ARG A 93 5.27 3.46 -5.65
CA ARG A 93 5.51 3.94 -7.02
C ARG A 93 6.75 3.32 -7.64
N LYS A 94 7.85 3.17 -6.88
CA LYS A 94 9.06 2.48 -7.35
C LYS A 94 8.75 1.03 -7.71
N LEU A 95 8.01 0.31 -6.87
CA LEU A 95 7.56 -1.05 -7.16
C LEU A 95 6.67 -1.12 -8.41
N ALA A 96 5.78 -0.14 -8.60
CA ALA A 96 4.88 -0.06 -9.75
C ALA A 96 5.51 0.55 -11.02
N LYS A 97 6.82 0.81 -11.04
CA LYS A 97 7.53 1.56 -12.10
C LYS A 97 7.22 1.05 -13.52
N TYR A 98 7.13 -0.25 -13.69
CA TYR A 98 6.86 -0.91 -14.97
C TYR A 98 5.41 -1.36 -15.16
N MET A 99 4.53 -1.03 -14.22
CA MET A 99 3.10 -1.37 -14.25
C MET A 99 2.31 -0.15 -14.72
N HIS A 100 2.05 -0.08 -16.04
CA HIS A 100 1.30 1.03 -16.62
C HIS A 100 -0.15 1.04 -16.12
N GLY A 101 -0.72 2.24 -15.91
CA GLY A 101 -2.11 2.42 -15.48
C GLY A 101 -2.30 2.50 -13.96
N ILE A 102 -1.29 2.17 -13.16
CA ILE A 102 -1.35 2.28 -11.70
C ILE A 102 -0.93 3.68 -11.26
N LYS A 103 -1.80 4.36 -10.54
CA LYS A 103 -1.55 5.70 -10.00
C LYS A 103 -1.68 5.70 -8.48
N VAL A 104 -0.57 5.97 -7.80
CA VAL A 104 -0.48 6.03 -6.34
C VAL A 104 -0.53 7.50 -5.90
N LEU A 105 -1.49 7.85 -5.03
CA LEU A 105 -1.67 9.21 -4.55
C LEU A 105 -1.59 9.29 -3.03
N PRO A 106 -0.64 10.05 -2.46
CA PRO A 106 -0.65 10.36 -1.04
C PRO A 106 -1.66 11.47 -0.73
N VAL A 107 -2.45 11.32 0.35
CA VAL A 107 -3.39 12.33 0.87
C VAL A 107 -3.19 12.51 2.37
N TYR A 108 -2.89 13.74 2.81
CA TYR A 108 -2.54 14.04 4.20
C TYR A 108 -2.90 15.47 4.59
N GLY A 109 -2.96 15.73 5.89
CA GLY A 109 -3.21 17.07 6.43
C GLY A 109 -2.05 18.05 6.19
N GLY A 110 -2.34 19.34 6.33
CA GLY A 110 -1.34 20.41 6.15
C GLY A 110 -1.06 20.79 4.68
N GLN A 111 -1.70 20.15 3.72
CA GLN A 111 -1.70 20.54 2.31
C GLN A 111 -3.09 21.04 1.92
N ASP A 112 -3.15 21.97 0.95
CA ASP A 112 -4.42 22.42 0.39
C ASP A 112 -5.21 21.24 -0.19
N ILE A 113 -6.43 21.08 0.31
CA ILE A 113 -7.31 19.98 -0.09
C ILE A 113 -7.71 20.09 -1.57
N THR A 114 -7.79 21.30 -2.12
CA THR A 114 -8.17 21.54 -3.51
C THR A 114 -7.18 20.89 -4.48
N ARG A 115 -5.88 20.93 -4.15
CA ARG A 115 -4.83 20.25 -4.94
C ARG A 115 -5.04 18.74 -4.92
N GLN A 116 -5.36 18.17 -3.75
CA GLN A 116 -5.62 16.74 -3.61
C GLN A 116 -6.90 16.34 -4.36
N ILE A 117 -7.96 17.15 -4.30
CA ILE A 117 -9.20 16.90 -5.06
C ILE A 117 -8.91 16.88 -6.57
N LYS A 118 -8.13 17.85 -7.08
CA LYS A 118 -7.74 17.89 -8.50
C LYS A 118 -6.95 16.62 -8.90
N ALA A 119 -6.03 16.17 -8.04
CA ALA A 119 -5.26 14.97 -8.29
C ALA A 119 -6.14 13.70 -8.27
N LEU A 120 -7.11 13.61 -7.34
CA LEU A 120 -8.08 12.52 -7.25
C LEU A 120 -8.99 12.45 -8.49
N LYS A 121 -9.44 13.60 -9.01
CA LYS A 121 -10.23 13.66 -10.26
C LYS A 121 -9.46 13.11 -11.46
N GLY A 122 -8.14 13.21 -11.46
CA GLY A 122 -7.27 12.60 -12.47
C GLY A 122 -7.15 11.07 -12.37
N GLY A 123 -7.89 10.44 -11.44
CA GLY A 123 -7.87 9.02 -11.13
C GLY A 123 -6.71 8.64 -10.21
N ALA A 124 -6.98 7.88 -9.17
CA ALA A 124 -5.97 7.31 -8.27
C ALA A 124 -6.38 5.86 -7.97
N THR A 125 -5.55 4.92 -8.38
CA THR A 125 -5.79 3.48 -8.19
C THR A 125 -5.55 3.07 -6.74
N ILE A 126 -4.50 3.65 -6.14
CA ILE A 126 -4.08 3.40 -4.77
C ILE A 126 -3.99 4.76 -4.05
N ILE A 127 -4.65 4.88 -2.91
CA ILE A 127 -4.59 6.06 -2.05
C ILE A 127 -3.87 5.69 -0.76
N ILE A 128 -2.89 6.49 -0.37
CA ILE A 128 -2.16 6.31 0.89
C ILE A 128 -2.32 7.60 1.68
N GLY A 129 -2.82 7.53 2.91
CA GLY A 129 -3.04 8.80 3.61
C GLY A 129 -3.27 8.70 5.11
N THR A 130 -3.26 9.86 5.72
CA THR A 130 -3.60 9.97 7.14
C THR A 130 -5.09 9.82 7.35
N PRO A 131 -5.54 9.13 8.43
CA PRO A 131 -6.96 8.82 8.65
C PRO A 131 -7.87 10.05 8.58
N GLY A 132 -7.50 11.15 9.26
CA GLY A 132 -8.31 12.37 9.27
C GLY A 132 -8.52 12.97 7.88
N ARG A 133 -7.49 12.98 7.02
CA ARG A 133 -7.62 13.53 5.65
C ARG A 133 -8.38 12.58 4.74
N ILE A 134 -8.23 11.28 4.88
CA ILE A 134 -9.03 10.30 4.13
C ILE A 134 -10.51 10.44 4.51
N MET A 135 -10.83 10.55 5.81
CA MET A 135 -12.21 10.79 6.27
C MET A 135 -12.80 12.09 5.73
N ASP A 136 -12.00 13.17 5.64
CA ASP A 136 -12.45 14.43 5.05
C ASP A 136 -12.80 14.27 3.56
N HIS A 137 -11.96 13.58 2.80
CA HIS A 137 -12.25 13.26 1.40
C HIS A 137 -13.47 12.34 1.21
N LEU A 138 -13.69 11.38 2.10
CA LEU A 138 -14.88 10.52 2.09
C LEU A 138 -16.16 11.31 2.36
N ARG A 139 -16.16 12.18 3.38
CA ARG A 139 -17.29 13.08 3.69
C ARG A 139 -17.61 14.00 2.52
N ARG A 140 -16.60 14.49 1.82
CA ARG A 140 -16.75 15.33 0.62
C ARG A 140 -17.07 14.53 -0.65
N LYS A 141 -17.16 13.20 -0.56
CA LYS A 141 -17.39 12.29 -1.69
C LYS A 141 -16.35 12.44 -2.82
N THR A 142 -15.16 12.95 -2.50
CA THR A 142 -14.03 13.10 -3.45
C THR A 142 -13.20 11.83 -3.56
N ILE A 143 -13.24 10.95 -2.55
CA ILE A 143 -12.84 9.54 -2.60
C ILE A 143 -14.13 8.71 -2.57
N ARG A 144 -14.23 7.74 -3.47
CA ARG A 144 -15.34 6.78 -3.54
C ARG A 144 -14.79 5.38 -3.30
N CYS A 145 -15.48 4.61 -2.46
CA CYS A 145 -15.05 3.28 -2.04
C CYS A 145 -15.72 2.14 -2.84
N ASP A 146 -16.52 2.46 -3.86
CA ASP A 146 -17.31 1.46 -4.62
C ASP A 146 -16.46 0.34 -5.22
N TYR A 147 -15.18 0.60 -5.48
CA TYR A 147 -14.23 -0.35 -6.07
C TYR A 147 -13.08 -0.72 -5.12
N VAL A 148 -13.11 -0.24 -3.87
CA VAL A 148 -12.07 -0.54 -2.89
C VAL A 148 -12.21 -1.97 -2.40
N THR A 149 -11.28 -2.81 -2.80
CA THR A 149 -11.23 -4.23 -2.41
C THR A 149 -10.18 -4.51 -1.34
N ARG A 150 -9.29 -3.55 -1.05
CA ARG A 150 -8.18 -3.70 -0.12
C ARG A 150 -8.04 -2.49 0.78
N LEU A 151 -7.97 -2.75 2.08
CA LEU A 151 -7.66 -1.76 3.10
C LEU A 151 -6.44 -2.23 3.89
N PHE A 152 -5.44 -1.36 3.95
CA PHE A 152 -4.24 -1.56 4.78
C PHE A 152 -4.19 -0.48 5.83
N SER A 153 -3.82 -0.84 7.05
CA SER A 153 -3.60 0.14 8.12
C SER A 153 -2.24 -0.07 8.75
N MET A 154 -1.39 0.94 8.62
CA MET A 154 -0.13 1.02 9.34
C MET A 154 -0.41 1.64 10.71
N ARG A 155 -0.19 0.88 11.77
CA ARG A 155 -0.37 1.35 13.15
C ARG A 155 0.98 1.46 13.82
N GLN A 156 1.33 2.67 14.25
CA GLN A 156 2.47 2.89 15.12
C GLN A 156 2.02 2.62 16.56
N MET A 157 2.50 1.53 17.16
CA MET A 157 2.32 1.36 18.61
C MET A 157 3.25 2.34 19.35
N ARG A 158 2.72 3.00 20.39
CA ARG A 158 3.49 3.88 21.28
C ARG A 158 4.43 3.11 22.21
N CYS A 159 5.07 2.09 21.73
CA CYS A 159 6.14 1.43 22.46
C CYS A 159 7.30 1.24 21.50
N SER A 160 8.43 1.72 21.89
CA SER A 160 9.66 2.09 21.23
C SER A 160 10.27 1.18 20.13
N THR A 161 9.59 0.15 19.62
CA THR A 161 10.23 -0.83 18.73
C THR A 161 9.38 -1.47 17.63
N TRP A 162 8.02 -1.29 17.57
CA TRP A 162 7.22 -2.13 16.67
C TRP A 162 6.12 -1.36 15.92
N ASP A 163 6.17 -1.41 14.59
CA ASP A 163 5.06 -0.98 13.72
C ASP A 163 4.26 -2.19 13.26
N SER A 164 2.94 -2.11 13.29
CA SER A 164 2.06 -3.17 12.78
C SER A 164 1.30 -2.71 11.53
N VAL A 165 1.13 -3.62 10.57
CA VAL A 165 0.26 -3.42 9.41
C VAL A 165 -0.94 -4.34 9.56
N ARG A 166 -2.13 -3.79 9.57
CA ARG A 166 -3.37 -4.56 9.56
C ARG A 166 -3.99 -4.50 8.17
N ILE A 167 -4.36 -5.67 7.66
CA ILE A 167 -5.00 -5.83 6.37
C ILE A 167 -6.36 -6.45 6.62
N SER A 168 -7.44 -5.79 6.25
CA SER A 168 -8.79 -6.30 6.43
C SER A 168 -9.69 -6.05 5.22
N ARG A 169 -10.45 -7.09 4.85
CA ARG A 169 -11.52 -7.00 3.83
C ARG A 169 -12.84 -6.48 4.44
N ARG A 170 -13.03 -6.62 5.76
CA ARG A 170 -14.33 -6.39 6.43
C ARG A 170 -14.52 -5.00 7.03
N SER A 171 -13.50 -4.16 7.08
CA SER A 171 -13.55 -2.90 7.85
C SER A 171 -14.25 -1.71 7.15
N PHE A 172 -14.88 -1.90 6.00
CA PHE A 172 -15.55 -0.83 5.25
C PHE A 172 -17.09 -0.87 5.30
N LEU A 173 -17.67 -1.79 6.10
CA LEU A 173 -19.13 -1.84 6.29
C LEU A 173 -19.48 -1.23 7.67
N MET A 174 -19.27 0.09 7.83
CA MET A 174 -20.01 0.96 8.77
C MET A 174 -20.16 2.36 8.18
#